data_a666f2d98975a0bbfd7b4d83d91526d5
#
_entry.id   a666f2d98975a0bbfd7b4d83d91526d5
#
_cell.length_a   1.000
_cell.length_b   1.000
_cell.length_c   1.000
_cell.angle_alpha   90.00
_cell.angle_beta   90.00
_cell.angle_gamma   90.00
#
_symmetry.space_group_name_H-M   'P 1'
#
loop_
_entity.id
_entity.type
_entity.pdbx_description
1 polymer ?
#
loop_
_entity_poly.entity_id
_entity_poly.type
_entity_poly.pdbx_seq_one_letter_code
_entity_poly.pdbx_strand_id
1 'polypeptide(L)'
;GVCINVSQEMGGNPRIDAMGIAQDDGAMEGKEVRLGAGATGLWSVVTTVTSNGSVNGMHDSTMPLSGMIEMLNMQINTWFGGVGVGWMNYFTFIIIAVFISGLMVGRTPEFMCHKVEAKEMKIASIVALLHPFVILVGTALAAYLYVHAPAFVESEGGWLNNPGFHGLGEMLYEFTSCAANNGS
;
A
#
# COMPACT_ATOMS: atom_id res chain seq x y z
N GLY A 1 -11.55 2.61 5.01
CA GLY A 1 -10.45 1.68 5.37
C GLY A 1 -10.62 1.15 6.77
N VAL A 2 -10.51 1.99 7.82
CA VAL A 2 -10.47 1.55 9.23
C VAL A 2 -11.62 0.61 9.61
N CYS A 3 -12.87 1.00 9.38
CA CYS A 3 -14.02 0.16 9.76
C CYS A 3 -14.00 -1.20 9.07
N ILE A 4 -13.61 -1.24 7.80
CA ILE A 4 -13.54 -2.50 7.04
C ILE A 4 -12.42 -3.36 7.60
N ASN A 5 -11.24 -2.79 7.82
CA ASN A 5 -10.08 -3.52 8.31
C ASN A 5 -10.32 -4.09 9.71
N VAL A 6 -10.78 -3.27 10.65
CA VAL A 6 -11.13 -3.72 12.01
C VAL A 6 -12.20 -4.82 11.97
N SER A 7 -13.24 -4.67 11.13
CA SER A 7 -14.29 -5.69 11.00
C SER A 7 -13.76 -7.01 10.44
N GLN A 8 -12.81 -6.97 9.48
CA GLN A 8 -12.20 -8.16 8.92
C GLN A 8 -11.32 -8.89 9.94
N GLU A 9 -10.47 -8.15 10.65
CA GLU A 9 -9.58 -8.75 11.65
C GLU A 9 -10.33 -9.31 12.85
N MET A 10 -11.38 -8.64 13.30
CA MET A 10 -12.24 -9.12 14.39
C MET A 10 -13.17 -10.26 13.97
N GLY A 11 -13.49 -10.36 12.69
CA GLY A 11 -14.33 -11.44 12.16
C GLY A 11 -13.68 -12.82 12.12
N GLY A 12 -12.38 -12.90 12.34
CA GLY A 12 -11.63 -14.16 12.28
C GLY A 12 -11.37 -14.66 10.87
N ASN A 13 -10.60 -15.74 10.76
CA ASN A 13 -10.26 -16.37 9.50
C ASN A 13 -11.24 -17.51 9.18
N PRO A 14 -12.04 -17.41 8.11
CA PRO A 14 -13.04 -18.45 7.76
C PRO A 14 -12.45 -19.84 7.53
N ARG A 15 -11.18 -19.95 7.17
CA ARG A 15 -10.51 -21.24 6.99
C ARG A 15 -10.19 -21.90 8.33
N ILE A 16 -9.85 -21.12 9.33
CA ILE A 16 -9.60 -21.59 10.70
C ILE A 16 -10.92 -22.00 11.35
N ASP A 17 -12.00 -21.23 11.12
CA ASP A 17 -13.36 -21.62 11.55
C ASP A 17 -13.80 -22.96 10.94
N ALA A 18 -13.50 -23.18 9.66
CA ALA A 18 -13.80 -24.45 8.99
C ALA A 18 -13.04 -25.66 9.56
N MET A 19 -11.90 -25.42 10.25
CA MET A 19 -11.17 -26.44 10.99
C MET A 19 -11.72 -26.70 12.40
N GLY A 20 -12.76 -25.98 12.82
CA GLY A 20 -13.39 -26.12 14.13
C GLY A 20 -12.60 -25.46 15.27
N ILE A 21 -11.71 -24.54 14.98
CA ILE A 21 -10.92 -23.80 15.98
C ILE A 21 -11.68 -22.51 16.31
N ALA A 22 -12.01 -22.33 17.59
CA ALA A 22 -12.66 -21.11 18.06
C ALA A 22 -11.73 -19.89 17.91
N GLN A 23 -12.27 -18.77 17.44
CA GLN A 23 -11.56 -17.50 17.23
C GLN A 23 -12.31 -16.36 17.92
N ASP A 24 -12.57 -16.52 19.24
CA ASP A 24 -13.32 -15.53 20.02
C ASP A 24 -12.70 -14.14 20.02
N ASP A 25 -11.37 -14.06 19.87
CA ASP A 25 -10.58 -12.81 19.82
C ASP A 25 -10.33 -12.30 18.38
N GLY A 26 -10.93 -12.93 17.36
CA GLY A 26 -10.70 -12.61 15.95
C GLY A 26 -9.46 -13.31 15.35
N ALA A 27 -8.98 -12.78 14.22
CA ALA A 27 -7.78 -13.30 13.54
C ALA A 27 -6.52 -12.89 14.29
N MET A 28 -6.03 -13.74 15.19
CA MET A 28 -4.89 -13.44 16.08
C MET A 28 -3.52 -13.84 15.50
N GLU A 29 -3.48 -14.43 14.31
CA GLU A 29 -2.21 -14.78 13.66
C GLU A 29 -1.34 -13.53 13.47
N GLY A 30 -0.07 -13.59 13.85
CA GLY A 30 0.88 -12.50 13.75
C GLY A 30 0.56 -11.25 14.59
N LYS A 31 -0.37 -11.35 15.54
CA LYS A 31 -0.82 -10.24 16.39
C LYS A 31 -0.48 -10.45 17.85
N GLU A 32 -0.34 -9.34 18.57
CA GLU A 32 -0.01 -9.34 19.98
C GLU A 32 -1.29 -9.45 20.83
N VAL A 33 -1.30 -10.43 21.74
CA VAL A 33 -2.49 -10.77 22.56
C VAL A 33 -2.98 -9.60 23.40
N ARG A 34 -2.06 -8.77 23.94
CA ARG A 34 -2.43 -7.62 24.77
C ARG A 34 -3.17 -6.52 24.01
N LEU A 35 -2.92 -6.40 22.70
CA LEU A 35 -3.50 -5.36 21.87
C LEU A 35 -4.77 -5.86 21.16
N GLY A 36 -4.78 -7.14 20.77
CA GLY A 36 -5.90 -7.77 20.08
C GLY A 36 -6.04 -7.41 18.61
N ALA A 37 -6.92 -8.13 17.91
CA ALA A 37 -7.13 -8.00 16.48
C ALA A 37 -7.67 -6.61 16.09
N GLY A 38 -8.58 -6.03 16.88
CA GLY A 38 -9.19 -4.74 16.58
C GLY A 38 -8.19 -3.58 16.61
N ALA A 39 -7.31 -3.52 17.61
CA ALA A 39 -6.29 -2.49 17.70
C ALA A 39 -5.24 -2.64 16.59
N THR A 40 -4.88 -3.87 16.23
CA THR A 40 -3.95 -4.13 15.13
C THR A 40 -4.57 -3.70 13.79
N GLY A 41 -5.82 -4.02 13.53
CA GLY A 41 -6.53 -3.57 12.32
C GLY A 41 -6.65 -2.05 12.20
N LEU A 42 -6.84 -1.34 13.31
CA LEU A 42 -6.77 0.13 13.33
C LEU A 42 -5.36 0.62 13.01
N TRP A 43 -4.36 0.05 13.69
CA TRP A 43 -2.97 0.49 13.58
C TRP A 43 -2.41 0.28 12.17
N SER A 44 -2.69 -0.86 11.54
CA SER A 44 -2.23 -1.16 10.18
C SER A 44 -2.75 -0.15 9.15
N VAL A 45 -3.99 0.28 9.26
CA VAL A 45 -4.54 1.33 8.39
C VAL A 45 -3.90 2.69 8.69
N VAL A 46 -3.75 3.06 9.97
CA VAL A 46 -3.16 4.36 10.33
C VAL A 46 -1.71 4.46 9.89
N THR A 47 -0.91 3.42 10.10
CA THR A 47 0.51 3.40 9.70
C THR A 47 0.69 3.47 8.19
N THR A 48 -0.13 2.78 7.41
CA THR A 48 -0.06 2.79 5.95
C THR A 48 -0.58 4.08 5.32
N VAL A 49 -1.57 4.73 5.94
CA VAL A 49 -2.11 6.03 5.49
C VAL A 49 -1.13 7.18 5.78
N THR A 50 -0.37 7.09 6.87
CA THR A 50 0.56 8.17 7.29
C THR A 50 2.01 7.95 6.84
N SER A 51 2.31 6.86 6.13
CA SER A 51 3.67 6.46 5.74
C SER A 51 4.63 6.42 6.94
N ASN A 52 4.19 5.84 8.04
CA ASN A 52 4.94 5.79 9.30
C ASN A 52 5.86 4.55 9.40
N GLY A 53 5.39 3.39 8.96
CA GLY A 53 6.11 2.12 9.00
C GLY A 53 6.17 1.43 10.37
N SER A 54 5.63 2.02 11.43
CA SER A 54 5.54 1.32 12.71
C SER A 54 4.41 0.30 12.69
N VAL A 55 4.66 -0.89 13.25
CA VAL A 55 3.70 -1.98 13.27
C VAL A 55 3.54 -2.52 14.69
N ASN A 56 2.35 -2.97 15.02
CA ASN A 56 2.03 -3.68 16.26
C ASN A 56 1.59 -5.13 16.02
N GLY A 57 1.74 -5.59 14.80
CA GLY A 57 1.46 -6.95 14.34
C GLY A 57 2.10 -7.18 12.99
N MET A 58 2.15 -8.41 12.52
CA MET A 58 2.71 -8.77 11.22
C MET A 58 1.71 -8.47 10.11
N HIS A 59 2.03 -7.55 9.20
CA HIS A 59 1.14 -7.18 8.08
C HIS A 59 0.95 -8.32 7.08
N ASP A 60 1.93 -9.21 6.95
CA ASP A 60 1.81 -10.40 6.12
C ASP A 60 0.73 -11.37 6.60
N SER A 61 0.40 -11.35 7.90
CA SER A 61 -0.63 -12.18 8.53
C SER A 61 -2.00 -11.50 8.60
N THR A 62 -2.19 -10.35 7.97
CA THR A 62 -3.50 -9.69 7.92
C THR A 62 -4.44 -10.38 6.96
N MET A 63 -5.75 -10.23 7.17
CA MET A 63 -6.76 -10.77 6.27
C MET A 63 -6.61 -10.20 4.86
N PRO A 64 -6.94 -10.94 3.80
CA PRO A 64 -6.69 -10.51 2.41
C PRO A 64 -7.28 -9.15 2.06
N LEU A 65 -8.47 -8.82 2.58
CA LEU A 65 -9.10 -7.52 2.35
C LEU A 65 -8.39 -6.41 3.15
N SER A 66 -7.89 -6.74 4.34
CA SER A 66 -7.06 -5.83 5.14
C SER A 66 -5.77 -5.46 4.41
N GLY A 67 -5.04 -6.45 3.93
CA GLY A 67 -3.81 -6.24 3.15
C GLY A 67 -4.05 -5.45 1.87
N MET A 68 -5.18 -5.67 1.18
CA MET A 68 -5.57 -4.87 0.02
C MET A 68 -5.76 -3.40 0.39
N ILE A 69 -6.39 -3.09 1.52
CA ILE A 69 -6.60 -1.72 1.98
C ILE A 69 -5.27 -1.07 2.35
N GLU A 70 -4.38 -1.79 3.02
CA GLU A 70 -3.05 -1.33 3.38
C GLU A 70 -2.22 -0.96 2.14
N MET A 71 -2.18 -1.86 1.15
CA MET A 71 -1.52 -1.57 -0.13
C MET A 71 -2.15 -0.39 -0.88
N LEU A 72 -3.48 -0.31 -0.91
CA LEU A 72 -4.19 0.80 -1.56
C LEU A 72 -3.84 2.15 -0.92
N ASN A 73 -3.77 2.22 0.42
CA ASN A 73 -3.37 3.42 1.12
C ASN A 73 -1.98 3.90 0.71
N MET A 74 -1.02 2.98 0.64
CA MET A 74 0.35 3.27 0.25
C MET A 74 0.48 3.62 -1.24
N GLN A 75 -0.28 2.95 -2.12
CA GLN A 75 -0.27 3.22 -3.56
C GLN A 75 -0.86 4.59 -3.90
N ILE A 76 -1.92 5.01 -3.24
CA ILE A 76 -2.50 6.33 -3.43
C ILE A 76 -1.58 7.42 -2.84
N ASN A 77 -1.04 7.19 -1.66
CA ASN A 77 -0.08 8.05 -0.95
C ASN A 77 -0.43 9.55 -0.95
N THR A 78 -1.73 9.87 -0.84
CA THR A 78 -2.24 11.25 -0.86
C THR A 78 -3.01 11.64 0.38
N TRP A 79 -3.39 10.68 1.22
CA TRP A 79 -4.25 10.93 2.38
C TRP A 79 -3.56 11.83 3.41
N PHE A 80 -2.92 11.23 4.39
CA PHE A 80 -2.12 11.96 5.35
C PHE A 80 -0.62 11.89 5.03
N GLY A 81 -0.18 10.91 4.22
CA GLY A 81 1.15 10.72 3.64
C GLY A 81 2.32 10.96 4.60
N GLY A 82 3.54 10.74 4.15
CA GLY A 82 4.73 11.20 4.87
C GLY A 82 4.76 12.74 5.00
N VAL A 83 5.67 13.28 5.82
CA VAL A 83 5.74 14.73 6.10
C VAL A 83 5.85 15.55 4.81
N GLY A 84 4.75 16.18 4.43
CA GLY A 84 4.62 16.99 3.21
C GLY A 84 4.35 16.20 1.92
N VAL A 85 4.66 14.91 1.85
CA VAL A 85 4.55 14.10 0.62
C VAL A 85 3.09 13.92 0.19
N GLY A 86 2.21 13.53 1.10
CA GLY A 86 0.79 13.36 0.80
C GLY A 86 0.15 14.65 0.28
N TRP A 87 0.50 15.78 0.85
CA TRP A 87 0.07 17.10 0.41
C TRP A 87 0.56 17.44 -1.01
N MET A 88 1.83 17.22 -1.30
CA MET A 88 2.40 17.44 -2.63
C MET A 88 1.76 16.53 -3.68
N ASN A 89 1.55 15.26 -3.38
CA ASN A 89 0.86 14.33 -4.26
C ASN A 89 -0.59 14.76 -4.51
N TYR A 90 -1.31 15.20 -3.49
CA TYR A 90 -2.65 15.72 -3.63
C TYR A 90 -2.72 16.92 -4.59
N PHE A 91 -1.80 17.88 -4.47
CA PHE A 91 -1.70 18.99 -5.41
C PHE A 91 -1.38 18.54 -6.84
N THR A 92 -0.50 17.56 -6.99
CA THR A 92 -0.17 16.98 -8.31
C THR A 92 -1.42 16.43 -8.98
N PHE A 93 -2.24 15.67 -8.25
CA PHE A 93 -3.51 15.15 -8.78
C PHE A 93 -4.52 16.24 -9.09
N ILE A 94 -4.60 17.31 -8.27
CA ILE A 94 -5.46 18.45 -8.58
C ILE A 94 -5.02 19.13 -9.88
N ILE A 95 -3.74 19.36 -10.10
CA ILE A 95 -3.22 19.97 -11.34
C ILE A 95 -3.61 19.13 -12.55
N ILE A 96 -3.44 17.81 -12.47
CA ILE A 96 -3.84 16.88 -13.54
C ILE A 96 -5.35 16.96 -13.78
N ALA A 97 -6.16 16.93 -12.73
CA ALA A 97 -7.61 16.98 -12.82
C ALA A 97 -8.10 18.31 -13.45
N VAL A 98 -7.54 19.44 -13.02
CA VAL A 98 -7.87 20.77 -13.58
C VAL A 98 -7.48 20.86 -15.04
N PHE A 99 -6.33 20.32 -15.42
CA PHE A 99 -5.90 20.30 -16.82
C PHE A 99 -6.83 19.49 -17.70
N ILE A 100 -7.16 18.26 -17.28
CA ILE A 100 -8.08 17.38 -18.03
C ILE A 100 -9.47 18.01 -18.13
N SER A 101 -10.02 18.50 -17.02
CA SER A 101 -11.35 19.13 -17.02
C SER A 101 -11.38 20.40 -17.85
N GLY A 102 -10.34 21.22 -17.83
CA GLY A 102 -10.21 22.41 -18.66
C GLY A 102 -10.22 22.08 -20.16
N LEU A 103 -9.48 21.03 -20.56
CA LEU A 103 -9.49 20.56 -21.95
C LEU A 103 -10.86 20.03 -22.39
N MET A 104 -11.58 19.31 -21.51
CA MET A 104 -12.91 18.79 -21.81
C MET A 104 -13.94 19.91 -22.03
N VAL A 105 -13.82 21.01 -21.31
CA VAL A 105 -14.74 22.17 -21.45
C VAL A 105 -14.30 23.14 -22.56
N GLY A 106 -13.09 22.95 -23.10
CA GLY A 106 -12.53 23.84 -24.15
C GLY A 106 -12.08 25.20 -23.60
N ARG A 107 -11.75 25.28 -22.32
CA ARG A 107 -11.17 26.47 -21.68
C ARG A 107 -9.71 26.24 -21.34
N THR A 108 -8.94 27.34 -21.28
CA THR A 108 -7.57 27.29 -20.73
C THR A 108 -7.61 26.84 -19.27
N PRO A 109 -6.95 25.74 -18.90
CA PRO A 109 -6.93 25.28 -17.51
C PRO A 109 -6.15 26.28 -16.64
N GLU A 110 -6.79 26.74 -15.56
CA GLU A 110 -6.19 27.68 -14.60
C GLU A 110 -6.31 27.09 -13.19
N PHE A 111 -5.24 27.16 -12.45
CA PHE A 111 -5.18 26.76 -11.05
C PHE A 111 -4.53 27.89 -10.20
N MET A 112 -5.21 28.33 -9.16
CA MET A 112 -4.77 29.45 -8.31
C MET A 112 -4.36 30.72 -9.10
N CYS A 113 -5.18 31.11 -10.08
CA CYS A 113 -4.93 32.25 -10.97
C CYS A 113 -3.70 32.12 -11.88
N HIS A 114 -3.09 30.95 -11.97
CA HIS A 114 -2.01 30.63 -12.89
C HIS A 114 -2.50 29.65 -13.97
N LYS A 115 -2.06 29.88 -15.21
CA LYS A 115 -2.34 28.95 -16.31
C LYS A 115 -1.52 27.69 -16.14
N VAL A 116 -2.16 26.54 -16.30
CA VAL A 116 -1.48 25.23 -16.31
C VAL A 116 -1.06 24.97 -17.76
N GLU A 117 0.21 25.07 -18.04
CA GLU A 117 0.78 24.87 -19.37
C GLU A 117 1.32 23.44 -19.54
N ALA A 118 1.81 23.14 -20.75
CA ALA A 118 2.36 21.84 -21.07
C ALA A 118 3.58 21.43 -20.22
N LYS A 119 4.32 22.42 -19.71
CA LYS A 119 5.51 22.18 -18.86
C LYS A 119 5.12 21.65 -17.49
N GLU A 120 4.17 22.30 -16.83
CA GLU A 120 3.64 21.90 -15.53
C GLU A 120 2.98 20.52 -15.64
N MET A 121 2.23 20.28 -16.72
CA MET A 121 1.57 19.01 -16.95
C MET A 121 2.56 17.86 -17.19
N LYS A 122 3.66 18.09 -17.92
CA LYS A 122 4.70 17.09 -18.11
C LYS A 122 5.33 16.67 -16.78
N ILE A 123 5.65 17.65 -15.93
CA ILE A 123 6.24 17.37 -14.60
C ILE A 123 5.23 16.61 -13.74
N ALA A 124 3.98 17.07 -13.66
CA ALA A 124 2.93 16.42 -12.89
C ALA A 124 2.70 14.97 -13.34
N SER A 125 2.69 14.72 -14.65
CA SER A 125 2.55 13.36 -15.19
C SER A 125 3.73 12.46 -14.85
N ILE A 126 4.96 12.97 -14.91
CA ILE A 126 6.15 12.21 -14.53
C ILE A 126 6.08 11.84 -13.04
N VAL A 127 5.74 12.79 -12.17
CA VAL A 127 5.62 12.55 -10.73
C VAL A 127 4.54 11.50 -10.45
N ALA A 128 3.38 11.60 -11.08
CA ALA A 128 2.29 10.65 -10.89
C ALA A 128 2.63 9.23 -11.39
N LEU A 129 3.42 9.10 -12.45
CA LEU A 129 3.80 7.81 -13.03
C LEU A 129 5.03 7.18 -12.36
N LEU A 130 5.88 7.98 -11.74
CA LEU A 130 7.12 7.50 -11.12
C LEU A 130 6.84 6.48 -10.00
N HIS A 131 5.87 6.77 -9.16
CA HIS A 131 5.52 5.91 -8.02
C HIS A 131 5.08 4.50 -8.47
N PRO A 132 4.04 4.32 -9.31
CA PRO A 132 3.67 3.00 -9.80
C PRO A 132 4.77 2.35 -10.66
N PHE A 133 5.55 3.11 -11.39
CA PHE A 133 6.68 2.58 -12.17
C PHE A 133 7.71 1.89 -11.26
N VAL A 134 8.15 2.54 -10.19
CA VAL A 134 9.12 1.97 -9.24
C VAL A 134 8.57 0.71 -8.59
N ILE A 135 7.31 0.71 -8.16
CA ILE A 135 6.65 -0.46 -7.54
C ILE A 135 6.64 -1.64 -8.52
N LEU A 136 6.12 -1.44 -9.72
CA LEU A 136 5.94 -2.53 -10.68
C LEU A 136 7.27 -3.07 -11.22
N VAL A 137 8.22 -2.20 -11.53
CA VAL A 137 9.54 -2.64 -12.00
C VAL A 137 10.30 -3.35 -10.90
N GLY A 138 10.28 -2.83 -9.67
CA GLY A 138 10.92 -3.48 -8.52
C GLY A 138 10.33 -4.87 -8.24
N THR A 139 9.00 -4.97 -8.18
CA THR A 139 8.31 -6.25 -8.00
C THR A 139 8.62 -7.25 -9.12
N ALA A 140 8.60 -6.79 -10.38
CA ALA A 140 8.91 -7.64 -11.52
C ALA A 140 10.35 -8.15 -11.49
N LEU A 141 11.30 -7.29 -11.12
CA LEU A 141 12.70 -7.66 -10.99
C LEU A 141 12.92 -8.68 -9.87
N ALA A 142 12.30 -8.46 -8.70
CA ALA A 142 12.37 -9.39 -7.59
C ALA A 142 11.76 -10.75 -7.95
N ALA A 143 10.58 -10.77 -8.57
CA ALA A 143 9.95 -12.00 -9.03
C ALA A 143 10.79 -12.73 -10.08
N TYR A 144 11.42 -11.99 -10.99
CA TYR A 144 12.35 -12.57 -11.98
C TYR A 144 13.56 -13.21 -11.31
N LEU A 145 14.19 -12.53 -10.37
CA LEU A 145 15.35 -13.06 -9.63
C LEU A 145 14.96 -14.27 -8.77
N TYR A 146 13.81 -14.23 -8.13
CA TYR A 146 13.30 -15.35 -7.34
C TYR A 146 13.18 -16.64 -8.15
N VAL A 147 12.73 -16.54 -9.39
CA VAL A 147 12.56 -17.71 -10.28
C VAL A 147 13.88 -18.15 -10.95
N HIS A 148 14.72 -17.20 -11.37
CA HIS A 148 15.88 -17.49 -12.23
C HIS A 148 17.21 -17.56 -11.47
N ALA A 149 17.27 -17.07 -10.24
CA ALA A 149 18.47 -17.06 -9.42
C ALA A 149 18.23 -17.65 -8.01
N PRO A 150 17.74 -18.91 -7.89
CA PRO A 150 17.37 -19.48 -6.59
C PRO A 150 18.56 -19.55 -5.63
N ALA A 151 19.76 -19.81 -6.12
CA ALA A 151 20.97 -19.84 -5.28
C ALA A 151 21.28 -18.49 -4.60
N PHE A 152 20.96 -17.38 -5.25
CA PHE A 152 21.09 -16.05 -4.67
C PHE A 152 20.02 -15.80 -3.61
N VAL A 153 18.78 -16.19 -3.87
CA VAL A 153 17.67 -16.08 -2.90
C VAL A 153 17.93 -16.91 -1.65
N GLU A 154 18.41 -18.14 -1.82
CA GLU A 154 18.73 -19.06 -0.72
C GLU A 154 19.93 -18.57 0.11
N SER A 155 20.94 -17.95 -0.50
CA SER A 155 22.10 -17.42 0.20
C SER A 155 21.76 -16.30 1.19
N GLU A 156 20.68 -15.58 0.95
CA GLU A 156 20.15 -14.51 1.81
C GLU A 156 19.12 -15.03 2.83
N GLY A 157 18.96 -16.33 2.98
CA GLY A 157 18.04 -16.94 3.95
C GLY A 157 16.58 -17.03 3.49
N GLY A 158 16.33 -16.80 2.20
CA GLY A 158 14.99 -16.71 1.63
C GLY A 158 14.41 -15.28 1.71
N TRP A 159 13.60 -14.91 0.73
CA TRP A 159 13.00 -13.58 0.64
C TRP A 159 11.53 -13.55 1.05
N LEU A 160 10.89 -14.70 1.13
CA LEU A 160 9.46 -14.81 1.36
C LEU A 160 9.18 -15.62 2.63
N ASN A 161 8.27 -15.10 3.45
CA ASN A 161 7.73 -15.82 4.59
C ASN A 161 6.75 -16.90 4.13
N ASN A 162 5.92 -16.58 3.13
CA ASN A 162 4.87 -17.45 2.60
C ASN A 162 5.04 -17.63 1.08
N PRO A 163 5.89 -18.59 0.65
CA PRO A 163 6.11 -18.85 -0.77
C PRO A 163 4.84 -19.35 -1.46
N GLY A 164 4.76 -19.18 -2.77
CA GLY A 164 3.62 -19.57 -3.58
C GLY A 164 2.73 -18.39 -3.96
N PHE A 165 1.41 -18.57 -3.96
CA PHE A 165 0.48 -17.51 -4.39
C PHE A 165 0.53 -16.24 -3.53
N HIS A 166 0.83 -16.39 -2.25
CA HIS A 166 0.96 -15.25 -1.33
C HIS A 166 2.27 -14.48 -1.54
N GLY A 167 3.34 -15.17 -1.96
CA GLY A 167 4.67 -14.57 -2.10
C GLY A 167 4.76 -13.42 -3.10
N LEU A 168 3.96 -13.44 -4.18
CA LEU A 168 3.88 -12.27 -5.07
C LEU A 168 3.28 -11.06 -4.36
N GLY A 169 2.31 -11.27 -3.47
CA GLY A 169 1.74 -10.23 -2.64
C GLY A 169 2.75 -9.64 -1.67
N GLU A 170 3.59 -10.46 -1.04
CA GLU A 170 4.69 -10.02 -0.17
C GLU A 170 5.68 -9.13 -0.94
N MET A 171 6.14 -9.57 -2.12
CA MET A 171 7.03 -8.77 -2.96
C MET A 171 6.40 -7.44 -3.36
N LEU A 172 5.13 -7.46 -3.79
CA LEU A 172 4.41 -6.25 -4.17
C LEU A 172 4.22 -5.31 -2.98
N TYR A 173 3.92 -5.84 -1.80
CA TYR A 173 3.78 -5.07 -0.57
C TYR A 173 5.09 -4.38 -0.21
N GLU A 174 6.21 -5.10 -0.24
CA GLU A 174 7.54 -4.57 0.09
C GLU A 174 7.92 -3.39 -0.82
N PHE A 175 7.80 -3.56 -2.14
CA PHE A 175 8.10 -2.47 -3.07
C PHE A 175 7.10 -1.31 -2.97
N THR A 176 5.86 -1.59 -2.63
CA THR A 176 4.85 -0.55 -2.38
C THR A 176 5.19 0.24 -1.11
N SER A 177 5.56 -0.45 -0.04
CA SER A 177 5.97 0.16 1.23
C SER A 177 7.23 1.00 1.07
N CYS A 178 8.25 0.47 0.38
CA CYS A 178 9.48 1.21 0.10
C CYS A 178 9.22 2.45 -0.77
N ALA A 179 8.43 2.33 -1.85
CA ALA A 179 8.13 3.45 -2.74
C ALA A 179 7.28 4.53 -2.08
N ALA A 180 6.39 4.16 -1.17
CA ALA A 180 5.59 5.09 -0.36
C ALA A 180 6.36 5.68 0.82
N ASN A 181 7.61 5.28 1.03
CA ASN A 181 8.44 5.64 2.19
C ASN A 181 7.79 5.25 3.54
N ASN A 182 7.05 4.16 3.54
CA ASN A 182 6.33 3.65 4.72
C ASN A 182 7.26 2.78 5.59
N GLY A 183 7.83 1.71 5.06
CA GLY A 183 8.83 0.87 5.73
C GLY A 183 8.24 -0.20 6.66
N SER A 184 6.96 -0.54 6.49
CA SER A 184 6.31 -1.63 7.25
C SER A 184 6.30 -2.93 6.49
#